data_36cbf39465d024d6750211af31f39326
#
_entry.id   36cbf39465d024d6750211af31f39326
#
_cell.length_a   1.000
_cell.length_b   1.000
_cell.length_c   1.000
_cell.angle_alpha   90.00
_cell.angle_beta   90.00
_cell.angle_gamma   90.00
#
_symmetry.space_group_name_H-M   'P 1'
#
loop_
_entity.id
_entity.type
_entity.pdbx_description
1 polymer ?
#
loop_
_entity_poly.entity_id
_entity_poly.type
_entity_poly.pdbx_seq_one_letter_code
_entity_poly.pdbx_strand_id
1 'polypeptide(L)'
;MEPFSFSDALLAILAQRLARRLCDQCKEEYEATDSERSEFAGYLGETALSRLAGTGPLKLFRAVGCVECDNSGYRGRLPLHELLVNNDEIREAIQKKATTAELRLLAEKNGMRTLLQDGVAKCLQGLTDLKQVLAVCSR
;
A
#
# COMPACT_ATOMS: atom_id res chain seq x y z
N MET A 1 -24.14 -5.40 5.68
CA MET A 1 -23.51 -5.80 6.96
C MET A 1 -24.03 -4.92 8.08
N GLU A 2 -24.41 -5.51 9.16
CA GLU A 2 -24.90 -4.76 10.32
C GLU A 2 -23.72 -4.07 11.00
N PRO A 3 -23.92 -2.83 11.49
CA PRO A 3 -22.86 -2.12 12.17
C PRO A 3 -22.28 -2.88 13.37
N PHE A 4 -23.11 -3.63 14.04
CA PHE A 4 -22.67 -4.38 15.21
C PHE A 4 -21.68 -5.48 14.84
N SER A 5 -21.99 -6.26 13.81
CA SER A 5 -21.09 -7.30 13.33
C SER A 5 -19.79 -6.72 12.78
N PHE A 6 -19.89 -5.59 12.10
CA PHE A 6 -18.73 -4.93 11.54
C PHE A 6 -17.81 -4.41 12.64
N SER A 7 -18.38 -3.88 13.72
CA SER A 7 -17.57 -3.32 14.81
C SER A 7 -16.77 -4.39 15.55
N ASP A 8 -17.18 -5.66 15.45
CA ASP A 8 -16.47 -6.75 16.12
C ASP A 8 -15.32 -7.31 15.27
N ALA A 9 -15.20 -6.92 14.00
CA ALA A 9 -14.12 -7.38 13.16
C ALA A 9 -12.79 -6.79 13.63
N LEU A 10 -11.71 -7.59 13.55
CA LEU A 10 -10.38 -7.11 13.90
C LEU A 10 -9.88 -6.06 12.91
N LEU A 11 -10.28 -6.19 11.65
CA LEU A 11 -9.97 -5.19 10.64
C LEU A 11 -11.00 -5.27 9.52
N ALA A 12 -11.09 -4.21 8.76
CA ALA A 12 -11.99 -4.14 7.62
C ALA A 12 -11.30 -3.40 6.48
N ILE A 13 -11.74 -3.65 5.28
CA ILE A 13 -11.19 -2.99 4.09
C ILE A 13 -12.04 -1.76 3.79
N LEU A 14 -11.43 -0.57 3.81
CA LEU A 14 -12.10 0.68 3.44
C LEU A 14 -12.03 0.93 1.95
N ALA A 15 -10.95 0.50 1.31
CA ALA A 15 -10.76 0.68 -0.12
C ALA A 15 -9.82 -0.40 -0.64
N GLN A 16 -9.99 -0.73 -1.93
CA GLN A 16 -9.13 -1.71 -2.59
C GLN A 16 -8.94 -1.30 -4.03
N ARG A 17 -7.72 -1.50 -4.54
CA ARG A 17 -7.41 -1.31 -5.95
C ARG A 17 -6.49 -2.44 -6.39
N LEU A 18 -6.47 -2.70 -7.68
CA LEU A 18 -5.59 -3.72 -8.26
C LEU A 18 -4.50 -3.02 -9.05
N ALA A 19 -3.26 -3.24 -8.67
CA ALA A 19 -2.10 -2.75 -9.39
C ALA A 19 -1.50 -3.91 -10.18
N ARG A 20 -0.73 -3.60 -11.21
CA ARG A 20 -0.02 -4.64 -11.95
C ARG A 20 1.16 -5.13 -11.12
N ARG A 21 1.32 -6.45 -11.09
CA ARG A 21 2.41 -7.08 -10.34
C ARG A 21 3.63 -7.25 -11.24
N LEU A 22 4.80 -6.95 -10.71
CA LEU A 22 6.05 -7.17 -11.45
C LEU A 22 6.25 -8.67 -11.72
N CYS A 23 6.72 -8.98 -12.91
CA CYS A 23 7.04 -10.36 -13.27
C CYS A 23 8.22 -10.84 -12.44
N ASP A 24 8.02 -11.93 -11.67
CA ASP A 24 9.07 -12.45 -10.80
C ASP A 24 10.26 -13.01 -11.58
N GLN A 25 10.06 -13.36 -12.84
CA GLN A 25 11.11 -13.99 -13.65
C GLN A 25 12.10 -12.98 -14.21
N CYS A 26 11.67 -11.74 -14.44
CA CYS A 26 12.54 -10.77 -15.11
C CYS A 26 12.73 -9.46 -14.37
N LYS A 27 12.01 -9.22 -13.28
CA LYS A 27 12.19 -7.96 -12.57
C LYS A 27 13.63 -7.79 -12.12
N GLU A 28 14.09 -6.56 -12.13
CA GLU A 28 15.49 -6.25 -11.84
C GLU A 28 15.59 -5.37 -10.61
N GLU A 29 16.38 -5.78 -9.64
CA GLU A 29 16.65 -4.99 -8.45
C GLU A 29 17.66 -3.90 -8.78
N TYR A 30 17.45 -2.72 -8.25
CA TYR A 30 18.40 -1.62 -8.43
C TYR A 30 18.38 -0.75 -7.17
N GLU A 31 19.45 -0.01 -6.98
CA GLU A 31 19.55 0.90 -5.86
C GLU A 31 18.84 2.20 -6.19
N ALA A 32 17.93 2.63 -5.31
CA ALA A 32 17.16 3.85 -5.52
C ALA A 32 18.08 5.07 -5.53
N THR A 33 17.75 6.06 -6.37
CA THR A 33 18.44 7.33 -6.36
C THR A 33 18.01 8.11 -5.11
N ASP A 34 18.77 9.17 -4.78
CA ASP A 34 18.40 10.05 -3.67
C ASP A 34 17.02 10.66 -3.87
N SER A 35 16.69 10.99 -5.10
CA SER A 35 15.38 11.54 -5.45
C SER A 35 14.27 10.51 -5.17
N GLU A 36 14.48 9.27 -5.56
CA GLU A 36 13.51 8.21 -5.32
C GLU A 36 13.35 7.94 -3.83
N ARG A 37 14.46 7.92 -3.08
CA ARG A 37 14.38 7.73 -1.64
C ARG A 37 13.58 8.86 -0.97
N SER A 38 13.81 10.09 -1.39
CA SER A 38 13.07 11.24 -0.87
C SER A 38 11.58 11.12 -1.17
N GLU A 39 11.25 10.67 -2.37
CA GLU A 39 9.86 10.48 -2.77
C GLU A 39 9.17 9.42 -1.91
N PHE A 40 9.83 8.29 -1.67
CA PHE A 40 9.29 7.24 -0.83
C PHE A 40 9.15 7.71 0.62
N ALA A 41 10.12 8.48 1.12
CA ALA A 41 10.02 9.05 2.46
C ALA A 41 8.86 10.02 2.57
N GLY A 42 8.55 10.74 1.49
CA GLY A 42 7.41 11.63 1.45
C GLY A 42 6.08 10.91 1.58
N TYR A 43 5.96 9.71 1.01
CA TYR A 43 4.74 8.92 1.10
C TYR A 43 4.60 8.18 2.43
N LEU A 44 5.68 7.59 2.92
CA LEU A 44 5.64 6.73 4.11
C LEU A 44 6.06 7.43 5.40
N GLY A 45 6.88 8.48 5.30
CA GLY A 45 7.55 9.06 6.44
C GLY A 45 8.88 8.35 6.69
N GLU A 46 9.83 9.08 7.24
CA GLU A 46 11.19 8.55 7.45
C GLU A 46 11.20 7.33 8.39
N THR A 47 10.42 7.37 9.46
CA THR A 47 10.39 6.28 10.42
C THR A 47 9.86 4.99 9.80
N ALA A 48 8.75 5.08 9.06
CA ALA A 48 8.17 3.91 8.42
C ALA A 48 9.08 3.38 7.32
N LEU A 49 9.69 4.27 6.55
CA LEU A 49 10.61 3.87 5.50
C LEU A 49 11.81 3.12 6.08
N SER A 50 12.40 3.63 7.14
CA SER A 50 13.55 2.99 7.79
C SER A 50 13.17 1.62 8.35
N ARG A 51 11.97 1.51 8.93
CA ARG A 51 11.50 0.25 9.50
C ARG A 51 11.28 -0.81 8.41
N LEU A 52 10.74 -0.41 7.26
CA LEU A 52 10.42 -1.34 6.18
C LEU A 52 11.63 -1.68 5.32
N ALA A 53 12.48 -0.69 5.05
CA ALA A 53 13.63 -0.87 4.17
C ALA A 53 14.91 -1.19 4.90
N GLY A 54 14.95 -0.97 6.21
CA GLY A 54 16.14 -1.17 7.01
C GLY A 54 17.13 -0.03 6.83
N THR A 55 18.33 -0.22 7.34
CA THR A 55 19.43 0.73 7.19
C THR A 55 20.23 0.34 5.97
N GLY A 56 20.80 1.31 5.27
CA GLY A 56 21.58 1.06 4.09
C GLY A 56 20.87 1.51 2.83
N PRO A 57 21.41 1.17 1.66
CA PRO A 57 20.82 1.62 0.40
C PRO A 57 19.41 1.09 0.20
N LEU A 58 18.53 1.95 -0.29
CA LEU A 58 17.16 1.56 -0.58
C LEU A 58 17.15 0.78 -1.91
N LYS A 59 16.56 -0.41 -1.90
CA LYS A 59 16.46 -1.24 -3.10
C LYS A 59 15.04 -1.19 -3.64
N LEU A 60 14.95 -0.98 -4.95
CA LEU A 60 13.68 -1.00 -5.66
C LEU A 60 13.78 -1.99 -6.80
N PHE A 61 12.67 -2.23 -7.48
CA PHE A 61 12.61 -3.21 -8.57
C PHE A 61 11.96 -2.58 -9.78
N ARG A 62 12.40 -2.98 -10.97
CA ARG A 62 11.87 -2.44 -12.22
C ARG A 62 11.41 -3.54 -13.14
N ALA A 63 10.47 -3.21 -14.02
CA ALA A 63 10.01 -4.11 -15.05
C ALA A 63 11.04 -4.17 -16.16
N VAL A 64 11.28 -5.37 -16.66
CA VAL A 64 12.24 -5.57 -17.77
C VAL A 64 11.53 -6.13 -18.99
N GLY A 65 10.89 -7.29 -18.85
CA GLY A 65 10.24 -7.99 -19.95
C GLY A 65 10.93 -9.31 -20.26
N CYS A 66 10.13 -10.36 -20.38
CA CYS A 66 10.63 -11.68 -20.73
C CYS A 66 9.50 -12.48 -21.39
N VAL A 67 9.83 -13.69 -21.82
CA VAL A 67 8.83 -14.56 -22.46
C VAL A 67 7.67 -14.86 -21.53
N GLU A 68 7.94 -15.07 -20.24
CA GLU A 68 6.91 -15.44 -19.28
C GLU A 68 5.84 -14.34 -19.06
N CYS A 69 6.19 -13.09 -19.28
CA CYS A 69 5.26 -11.98 -19.12
C CYS A 69 4.91 -11.31 -20.44
N ASP A 70 5.15 -11.98 -21.56
CA ASP A 70 4.93 -11.44 -22.91
C ASP A 70 5.65 -10.11 -23.11
N ASN A 71 6.85 -10.00 -22.58
CA ASN A 71 7.72 -8.84 -22.69
C ASN A 71 7.16 -7.56 -22.07
N SER A 72 6.13 -7.68 -21.23
CA SER A 72 5.53 -6.51 -20.57
C SER A 72 6.27 -6.09 -19.30
N GLY A 73 6.94 -7.03 -18.65
CA GLY A 73 7.54 -6.79 -17.35
C GLY A 73 6.58 -7.00 -16.19
N TYR A 74 5.30 -7.27 -16.48
CA TYR A 74 4.27 -7.45 -15.46
C TYR A 74 3.51 -8.75 -15.69
N ARG A 75 3.11 -9.38 -14.61
CA ARG A 75 2.35 -10.62 -14.68
C ARG A 75 1.44 -10.72 -13.48
N GLY A 76 0.12 -10.71 -13.73
CA GLY A 76 -0.88 -10.78 -12.68
C GLY A 76 -1.16 -9.43 -12.05
N ARG A 77 -1.99 -9.45 -11.04
CA ARG A 77 -2.44 -8.27 -10.35
C ARG A 77 -2.18 -8.39 -8.86
N LEU A 78 -1.97 -7.24 -8.23
CA LEU A 78 -1.64 -7.16 -6.82
C LEU A 78 -2.69 -6.27 -6.14
N PRO A 79 -3.42 -6.80 -5.15
CA PRO A 79 -4.40 -5.96 -4.45
C PRO A 79 -3.69 -5.01 -3.49
N LEU A 80 -4.13 -3.76 -3.51
CA LEU A 80 -3.71 -2.73 -2.55
C LEU A 80 -4.91 -2.45 -1.66
N HIS A 81 -4.67 -2.30 -0.37
CA HIS A 81 -5.75 -2.15 0.60
C HIS A 81 -5.55 -0.95 1.50
N GLU A 82 -6.67 -0.32 1.82
CA GLU A 82 -6.74 0.65 2.89
C GLU A 82 -7.47 -0.04 4.02
N LEU A 83 -6.73 -0.40 5.08
CA LEU A 83 -7.26 -1.23 6.14
C LEU A 83 -7.62 -0.43 7.38
N LEU A 84 -8.76 -0.77 7.94
CA LEU A 84 -9.22 -0.21 9.21
C LEU A 84 -8.99 -1.26 10.28
N VAL A 85 -8.07 -0.97 11.20
CA VAL A 85 -7.82 -1.85 12.34
C VAL A 85 -8.76 -1.45 13.47
N ASN A 86 -9.52 -2.40 13.97
CA ASN A 86 -10.54 -2.15 14.98
C ASN A 86 -9.91 -1.78 16.33
N ASN A 87 -10.45 -0.75 16.96
CA ASN A 87 -10.13 -0.38 18.33
C ASN A 87 -11.39 0.23 18.94
N ASP A 88 -11.34 0.61 20.23
CA ASP A 88 -12.52 1.11 20.90
C ASP A 88 -13.12 2.35 20.24
N GLU A 89 -12.27 3.28 19.82
CA GLU A 89 -12.72 4.50 19.17
C GLU A 89 -13.41 4.21 17.84
N ILE A 90 -12.81 3.31 17.04
CA ILE A 90 -13.38 2.91 15.75
C ILE A 90 -14.68 2.14 15.96
N ARG A 91 -14.71 1.24 16.94
CA ARG A 91 -15.91 0.46 17.24
C ARG A 91 -17.08 1.36 17.61
N GLU A 92 -16.81 2.35 18.44
CA GLU A 92 -17.84 3.30 18.85
C GLU A 92 -18.36 4.09 17.64
N ALA A 93 -17.46 4.55 16.77
CA ALA A 93 -17.85 5.29 15.58
C ALA A 93 -18.72 4.44 14.66
N ILE A 94 -18.38 3.16 14.49
CA ILE A 94 -19.17 2.25 13.66
C ILE A 94 -20.57 2.06 14.24
N GLN A 95 -20.66 1.88 15.55
CA GLN A 95 -21.93 1.70 16.21
C GLN A 95 -22.81 2.94 16.10
N LYS A 96 -22.20 4.12 16.02
CA LYS A 96 -22.90 5.37 15.79
C LYS A 96 -23.15 5.65 14.32
N LYS A 97 -22.87 4.69 13.46
CA LYS A 97 -23.09 4.77 12.01
C LYS A 97 -22.33 5.92 11.34
N ALA A 98 -21.07 6.09 11.75
CA ALA A 98 -20.20 7.10 11.14
C ALA A 98 -20.06 6.85 9.63
N THR A 99 -19.84 7.92 8.88
CA THR A 99 -19.63 7.80 7.43
C THR A 99 -18.26 7.21 7.16
N THR A 100 -18.05 6.75 5.91
CA THR A 100 -16.74 6.25 5.49
C THR A 100 -15.66 7.31 5.66
N ALA A 101 -15.99 8.57 5.34
CA ALA A 101 -15.03 9.67 5.50
C ALA A 101 -14.64 9.86 6.97
N GLU A 102 -15.61 9.78 7.87
CA GLU A 102 -15.36 9.91 9.30
C GLU A 102 -14.49 8.76 9.81
N LEU A 103 -14.78 7.53 9.38
CA LEU A 103 -13.99 6.37 9.76
C LEU A 103 -12.56 6.48 9.26
N ARG A 104 -12.37 6.99 8.03
CA ARG A 104 -11.03 7.17 7.47
C ARG A 104 -10.22 8.16 8.29
N LEU A 105 -10.83 9.27 8.69
CA LEU A 105 -10.15 10.27 9.51
C LEU A 105 -9.71 9.67 10.85
N LEU A 106 -10.60 8.92 11.49
CA LEU A 106 -10.28 8.26 12.76
C LEU A 106 -9.15 7.24 12.58
N ALA A 107 -9.22 6.46 11.49
CA ALA A 107 -8.23 5.43 11.23
C ALA A 107 -6.86 6.05 10.97
N GLU A 108 -6.80 7.15 10.23
CA GLU A 108 -5.54 7.85 9.97
C GLU A 108 -4.95 8.38 11.27
N LYS A 109 -5.79 8.91 12.14
CA LYS A 109 -5.38 9.38 13.46
C LYS A 109 -4.78 8.24 14.29
N ASN A 110 -5.25 7.02 14.08
CA ASN A 110 -4.77 5.83 14.79
C ASN A 110 -3.70 5.05 14.02
N GLY A 111 -3.10 5.68 13.01
CA GLY A 111 -1.95 5.11 12.32
C GLY A 111 -2.25 4.20 11.15
N MET A 112 -3.46 4.26 10.60
CA MET A 112 -3.80 3.46 9.44
C MET A 112 -2.97 3.86 8.22
N ARG A 113 -2.57 2.85 7.45
CA ARG A 113 -1.88 3.06 6.17
C ARG A 113 -2.93 3.34 5.09
N THR A 114 -2.69 4.40 4.29
CA THR A 114 -3.56 4.70 3.17
C THR A 114 -3.33 3.70 2.03
N LEU A 115 -4.23 3.71 1.04
CA LEU A 115 -4.10 2.87 -0.14
C LEU A 115 -2.75 3.11 -0.84
N LEU A 116 -2.37 4.38 -1.00
CA LEU A 116 -1.11 4.76 -1.61
C LEU A 116 0.08 4.23 -0.79
N GLN A 117 0.02 4.39 0.52
CA GLN A 117 1.10 3.91 1.39
C GLN A 117 1.23 2.39 1.34
N ASP A 118 0.12 1.68 1.25
CA ASP A 118 0.16 0.22 1.11
C ASP A 118 0.87 -0.17 -0.20
N GLY A 119 0.55 0.53 -1.29
CA GLY A 119 1.21 0.30 -2.56
C GLY A 119 2.69 0.59 -2.51
N VAL A 120 3.07 1.70 -1.90
CA VAL A 120 4.48 2.09 -1.77
C VAL A 120 5.24 1.05 -0.95
N ALA A 121 4.64 0.55 0.13
CA ALA A 121 5.26 -0.51 0.93
C ALA A 121 5.48 -1.77 0.10
N LYS A 122 4.56 -2.10 -0.79
CA LYS A 122 4.69 -3.27 -1.65
C LYS A 122 5.76 -3.09 -2.72
N CYS A 123 6.02 -1.85 -3.13
CA CYS A 123 7.17 -1.57 -4.00
C CYS A 123 8.47 -1.97 -3.31
N LEU A 124 8.58 -1.72 -2.01
CA LEU A 124 9.78 -2.08 -1.25
C LEU A 124 9.96 -3.60 -1.17
N GLN A 125 8.88 -4.35 -1.28
CA GLN A 125 8.92 -5.80 -1.27
C GLN A 125 9.21 -6.39 -2.65
N GLY A 126 9.29 -5.55 -3.69
CA GLY A 126 9.54 -6.01 -5.04
C GLY A 126 8.31 -6.56 -5.75
N LEU A 127 7.11 -6.28 -5.25
CA LEU A 127 5.89 -6.82 -5.82
C LEU A 127 5.33 -5.97 -6.95
N THR A 128 5.60 -4.67 -6.94
CA THR A 128 5.14 -3.74 -7.97
C THR A 128 6.12 -2.58 -8.05
N ASP A 129 5.80 -1.56 -8.87
CA ASP A 129 6.61 -0.35 -8.94
C ASP A 129 5.74 0.88 -8.71
N LEU A 130 6.39 2.01 -8.45
CA LEU A 130 5.68 3.23 -8.09
C LEU A 130 4.77 3.72 -9.21
N LYS A 131 5.18 3.55 -10.46
CA LYS A 131 4.38 3.95 -11.60
C LYS A 131 3.02 3.26 -11.58
N GLN A 132 3.00 1.96 -11.28
CA GLN A 132 1.75 1.20 -11.22
C GLN A 132 0.90 1.59 -10.03
N VAL A 133 1.54 1.87 -8.89
CA VAL A 133 0.81 2.30 -7.70
C VAL A 133 0.14 3.64 -7.96
N LEU A 134 0.87 4.60 -8.52
CA LEU A 134 0.31 5.93 -8.80
C LEU A 134 -0.79 5.88 -9.85
N ALA A 135 -0.72 4.92 -10.77
CA ALA A 135 -1.74 4.79 -11.81
C ALA A 135 -3.11 4.43 -11.23
N VAL A 136 -3.15 3.65 -10.14
CA VAL A 136 -4.41 3.19 -9.55
C VAL A 136 -4.78 3.92 -8.25
N CYS A 137 -3.82 4.63 -7.64
CA CYS A 137 -4.04 5.34 -6.39
C CYS A 137 -4.04 6.85 -6.59
N SER A 138 -4.19 7.33 -7.80
CA SER A 138 -4.23 8.76 -8.08
C SER A 138 -5.45 9.38 -7.42
N ARG A 139 -5.32 10.62 -7.03
CA ARG A 139 -6.36 11.31 -6.27
C ARG A 139 -6.78 12.56 -6.92
#